data_16fce120489720efcd195767d288671b
#
_entry.id   16fce120489720efcd195767d288671b
#
_cell.length_a   1.000
_cell.length_b   1.000
_cell.length_c   1.000
_cell.angle_alpha   90.00
_cell.angle_beta   90.00
_cell.angle_gamma   90.00
#
_symmetry.space_group_name_H-M   'P 1'
#
loop_
_entity.id
_entity.type
_entity.pdbx_description
1 polymer ?
#
loop_
_entity_poly.entity_id
_entity_poly.type
_entity_poly.pdbx_seq_one_letter_code
_entity_poly.pdbx_strand_id
1 'polypeptide(L)'
;WNTWSERLDSVSVKQSKNSTVANIIGKRASKELRVDDIVNIGIGIPEMVSRFARKSGMLDMVTLTVESGGIGGFPVSGEAFGAMIGAASVYDMANQFDLYDNGGLDVCFMGALEVDKEGNVNAHRGPGAFAGIGGFANITAKTPTVVFCFSFTAKGLEVSQKKGIVEIEKEGSISKFVDRVKSISFSARRAIANGQKVLYVTERCVFRLTPKGLKLIEVYPGI
;
A
#
# COMPACT_ATOMS: atom_id res chain seq x y z
N TRP A 1 -6.70 29.29 2.85
CA TRP A 1 -6.99 28.01 2.19
C TRP A 1 -7.04 26.95 3.30
N ASN A 2 -8.18 26.30 3.46
CA ASN A 2 -8.31 25.23 4.45
C ASN A 2 -7.44 24.05 4.04
N THR A 3 -6.80 23.41 5.03
CA THR A 3 -6.03 22.19 4.82
C THR A 3 -6.93 21.04 4.35
N TRP A 4 -6.36 20.00 3.74
CA TRP A 4 -7.12 18.80 3.36
C TRP A 4 -7.77 18.15 4.56
N SER A 5 -7.09 18.17 5.72
CA SER A 5 -7.63 17.65 6.97
C SER A 5 -8.93 18.33 7.36
N GLU A 6 -9.03 19.66 7.28
CA GLU A 6 -10.25 20.44 7.58
C GLU A 6 -11.35 20.19 6.55
N ARG A 7 -11.01 20.08 5.26
CA ARG A 7 -12.00 19.82 4.20
C ARG A 7 -12.65 18.44 4.34
N LEU A 8 -11.88 17.43 4.74
CA LEU A 8 -12.36 16.06 4.90
C LEU A 8 -13.24 15.88 6.14
N ASP A 9 -13.13 16.75 7.15
CA ASP A 9 -14.03 16.74 8.31
C ASP A 9 -15.47 17.08 7.93
N SER A 10 -15.66 17.85 6.86
CA SER A 10 -16.98 18.20 6.33
C SER A 10 -17.59 17.11 5.41
N VAL A 11 -16.82 16.08 5.03
CA VAL A 11 -17.27 15.01 4.12
C VAL A 11 -17.38 13.69 4.87
N SER A 12 -18.60 13.15 4.93
CA SER A 12 -18.84 11.80 5.47
C SER A 12 -18.36 10.73 4.47
N VAL A 13 -17.08 10.38 4.53
CA VAL A 13 -16.53 9.26 3.75
C VAL A 13 -16.75 7.96 4.51
N LYS A 14 -17.54 7.04 3.96
CA LYS A 14 -17.66 5.67 4.51
C LYS A 14 -16.29 5.01 4.49
N GLN A 15 -15.68 4.86 5.67
CA GLN A 15 -14.38 4.21 5.80
C GLN A 15 -14.55 2.69 5.65
N SER A 16 -13.60 2.04 4.97
CA SER A 16 -13.48 0.59 4.95
C SER A 16 -13.41 0.04 6.39
N LYS A 17 -13.91 -1.19 6.60
CA LYS A 17 -13.94 -1.84 7.92
C LYS A 17 -12.58 -1.73 8.62
N ASN A 18 -12.59 -1.02 9.73
CA ASN A 18 -11.45 -0.69 10.58
C ASN A 18 -10.96 -1.95 11.30
N SER A 19 -10.19 -2.81 10.63
CA SER A 19 -9.58 -3.96 11.31
C SER A 19 -8.31 -3.54 12.03
N THR A 20 -8.03 -4.16 13.17
CA THR A 20 -6.78 -3.98 13.93
C THR A 20 -5.57 -4.21 13.02
N VAL A 21 -5.61 -5.26 12.21
CA VAL A 21 -4.58 -5.60 11.21
C VAL A 21 -4.30 -4.42 10.25
N ALA A 22 -5.34 -3.88 9.63
CA ALA A 22 -5.18 -2.77 8.67
C ALA A 22 -4.65 -1.49 9.34
N ASN A 23 -5.07 -1.22 10.59
CA ASN A 23 -4.56 -0.09 11.37
C ASN A 23 -3.07 -0.22 11.69
N ILE A 24 -2.61 -1.38 12.13
CA ILE A 24 -1.19 -1.63 12.44
C ILE A 24 -0.35 -1.41 11.18
N ILE A 25 -0.73 -2.05 10.07
CA ILE A 25 -0.02 -1.98 8.79
C ILE A 25 0.00 -0.54 8.27
N GLY A 26 -1.15 0.12 8.18
CA GLY A 26 -1.25 1.48 7.66
C GLY A 26 -0.47 2.50 8.50
N LYS A 27 -0.52 2.38 9.83
CA LYS A 27 0.28 3.22 10.73
C LYS A 27 1.78 3.04 10.52
N ARG A 28 2.24 1.79 10.32
CA ARG A 28 3.66 1.56 10.06
C ARG A 28 4.06 2.04 8.67
N ALA A 29 3.26 1.71 7.65
CA ALA A 29 3.53 2.07 6.27
C ALA A 29 3.55 3.60 6.06
N SER A 30 2.66 4.36 6.73
CA SER A 30 2.62 5.82 6.61
C SER A 30 3.92 6.53 7.06
N LYS A 31 4.79 5.86 7.82
CA LYS A 31 6.10 6.39 8.19
C LYS A 31 7.10 6.44 7.02
N GLU A 32 6.78 5.83 5.89
CA GLU A 32 7.62 5.89 4.69
C GLU A 32 7.36 7.15 3.85
N LEU A 33 6.28 7.89 4.13
CA LEU A 33 5.98 9.17 3.50
C LEU A 33 6.99 10.25 3.90
N ARG A 34 7.37 11.06 2.93
CA ARG A 34 8.22 12.24 3.11
C ARG A 34 7.49 13.47 2.59
N VAL A 35 7.92 14.64 3.04
CA VAL A 35 7.44 15.91 2.50
C VAL A 35 7.74 15.97 1.00
N ASP A 36 6.80 16.53 0.25
CA ASP A 36 6.82 16.69 -1.21
C ASP A 36 6.72 15.38 -2.04
N ASP A 37 6.56 14.20 -1.40
CA ASP A 37 6.36 12.95 -2.14
C ASP A 37 5.12 13.02 -3.05
N ILE A 38 5.26 12.54 -4.28
CA ILE A 38 4.16 12.19 -5.18
C ILE A 38 3.82 10.73 -4.96
N VAL A 39 2.58 10.46 -4.54
CA VAL A 39 2.18 9.20 -3.91
C VAL A 39 1.03 8.54 -4.68
N ASN A 40 1.13 7.23 -4.90
CA ASN A 40 -0.01 6.40 -5.25
C ASN A 40 -0.35 5.43 -4.11
N ILE A 41 -1.65 5.29 -3.80
CA ILE A 41 -2.16 4.42 -2.75
C ILE A 41 -3.16 3.44 -3.35
N GLY A 42 -2.81 2.15 -3.32
CA GLY A 42 -3.66 1.05 -3.78
C GLY A 42 -4.87 0.80 -2.87
N ILE A 43 -5.82 0.03 -3.38
CA ILE A 43 -7.06 -0.33 -2.71
C ILE A 43 -6.85 -1.28 -1.51
N GLY A 44 -7.73 -1.19 -0.52
CA GLY A 44 -7.79 -2.09 0.64
C GLY A 44 -6.90 -1.68 1.80
N ILE A 45 -6.01 -2.55 2.29
CA ILE A 45 -5.13 -2.24 3.43
C ILE A 45 -4.27 -0.99 3.17
N PRO A 46 -3.70 -0.76 1.97
CA PRO A 46 -2.95 0.46 1.67
C PRO A 46 -3.72 1.77 1.92
N GLU A 47 -5.04 1.79 1.74
CA GLU A 47 -5.87 2.98 1.99
C GLU A 47 -5.69 3.56 3.39
N MET A 48 -5.32 2.72 4.36
CA MET A 48 -5.08 3.16 5.73
C MET A 48 -3.89 4.11 5.86
N VAL A 49 -2.98 4.13 4.89
CA VAL A 49 -1.84 5.07 4.86
C VAL A 49 -2.33 6.51 4.82
N SER A 50 -3.32 6.83 3.95
CA SER A 50 -3.88 8.19 3.86
C SER A 50 -4.52 8.64 5.18
N ARG A 51 -5.19 7.70 5.88
CA ARG A 51 -5.79 7.97 7.19
C ARG A 51 -4.75 8.34 8.26
N PHE A 52 -3.63 7.62 8.30
CA PHE A 52 -2.55 7.91 9.25
C PHE A 52 -1.72 9.12 8.84
N ALA A 53 -1.53 9.36 7.54
CA ALA A 53 -0.95 10.59 7.01
C ALA A 53 -1.76 11.82 7.46
N ARG A 54 -3.10 11.74 7.38
CA ARG A 54 -3.98 12.80 7.89
C ARG A 54 -3.77 13.06 9.39
N LYS A 55 -3.77 12.01 10.21
CA LYS A 55 -3.59 12.12 11.66
C LYS A 55 -2.25 12.74 12.07
N SER A 56 -1.22 12.57 11.27
CA SER A 56 0.13 13.11 11.51
C SER A 56 0.37 14.47 10.84
N GLY A 57 -0.60 15.03 10.11
CA GLY A 57 -0.43 16.24 9.32
C GLY A 57 0.38 16.04 8.02
N MET A 58 0.80 14.81 7.72
CA MET A 58 1.58 14.50 6.50
C MET A 58 0.75 14.58 5.23
N LEU A 59 -0.59 14.45 5.34
CA LEU A 59 -1.48 14.50 4.18
C LEU A 59 -1.38 15.82 3.39
N ASP A 60 -1.19 16.92 4.08
CA ASP A 60 -1.08 18.25 3.48
C ASP A 60 0.35 18.53 2.91
N MET A 61 1.28 17.63 3.17
CA MET A 61 2.69 17.73 2.78
C MET A 61 3.07 16.82 1.61
N VAL A 62 2.10 16.04 1.08
CA VAL A 62 2.31 15.11 -0.04
C VAL A 62 1.27 15.36 -1.15
N THR A 63 1.59 14.91 -2.36
CA THR A 63 0.66 14.96 -3.50
C THR A 63 0.13 13.56 -3.77
N LEU A 64 -1.13 13.31 -3.42
CA LEU A 64 -1.78 12.03 -3.73
C LEU A 64 -2.23 11.98 -5.18
N THR A 65 -2.13 10.82 -5.81
CA THR A 65 -2.56 10.56 -7.18
C THR A 65 -3.44 9.32 -7.25
N VAL A 66 -4.34 9.27 -8.22
CA VAL A 66 -5.12 8.07 -8.57
C VAL A 66 -5.01 7.77 -10.06
N GLU A 67 -5.11 6.49 -10.41
CA GLU A 67 -4.92 6.00 -11.80
C GLU A 67 -5.89 6.62 -12.81
N SER A 68 -7.09 6.97 -12.35
CA SER A 68 -8.12 7.65 -13.16
C SER A 68 -7.81 9.09 -13.54
N GLY A 69 -6.68 9.65 -13.07
CA GLY A 69 -6.16 10.95 -13.50
C GLY A 69 -6.21 12.07 -12.44
N GLY A 70 -6.80 11.82 -11.27
CA GLY A 70 -6.84 12.83 -10.21
C GLY A 70 -5.49 13.03 -9.53
N ILE A 71 -5.09 14.28 -9.34
CA ILE A 71 -3.83 14.68 -8.67
C ILE A 71 -4.11 15.76 -7.63
N GLY A 72 -3.46 15.66 -6.47
CA GLY A 72 -3.44 16.70 -5.43
C GLY A 72 -4.76 16.83 -4.66
N GLY A 73 -5.56 15.76 -4.62
CA GLY A 73 -6.77 15.67 -3.84
C GLY A 73 -6.72 14.50 -2.84
N PHE A 74 -7.89 14.09 -2.34
CA PHE A 74 -8.03 12.94 -1.45
C PHE A 74 -8.75 11.78 -2.16
N PRO A 75 -8.09 10.61 -2.33
CA PRO A 75 -8.68 9.44 -2.96
C PRO A 75 -9.87 8.91 -2.16
N VAL A 76 -10.95 8.56 -2.86
CA VAL A 76 -12.14 7.95 -2.26
C VAL A 76 -11.96 6.45 -2.14
N SER A 77 -12.38 5.90 -1.00
CA SER A 77 -12.25 4.47 -0.68
C SER A 77 -13.50 3.67 -1.07
N GLY A 78 -13.36 2.33 -1.10
CA GLY A 78 -14.46 1.40 -1.30
C GLY A 78 -15.00 1.40 -2.73
N GLU A 79 -16.33 1.40 -2.90
CA GLU A 79 -16.97 1.30 -4.23
C GLU A 79 -16.68 2.47 -5.18
N ALA A 80 -16.36 3.64 -4.62
CA ALA A 80 -15.98 4.83 -5.37
C ALA A 80 -14.45 4.96 -5.55
N PHE A 81 -13.70 3.89 -5.32
CA PHE A 81 -12.24 3.89 -5.53
C PHE A 81 -11.90 4.33 -6.95
N GLY A 82 -10.91 5.20 -7.07
CA GLY A 82 -10.55 5.87 -8.32
C GLY A 82 -11.11 7.28 -8.46
N ALA A 83 -12.14 7.65 -7.69
CA ALA A 83 -12.55 9.05 -7.58
C ALA A 83 -11.65 9.81 -6.61
N MET A 84 -11.58 11.14 -6.76
CA MET A 84 -10.79 12.01 -5.90
C MET A 84 -11.60 13.23 -5.47
N ILE A 85 -11.60 13.54 -4.19
CA ILE A 85 -12.23 14.75 -3.67
C ILE A 85 -11.24 15.89 -3.76
N GLY A 86 -11.66 16.99 -4.39
CA GLY A 86 -10.90 18.24 -4.46
C GLY A 86 -9.56 18.11 -5.18
N ALA A 87 -9.49 17.33 -6.25
CA ALA A 87 -8.30 17.26 -7.09
C ALA A 87 -7.85 18.66 -7.53
N ALA A 88 -6.55 18.93 -7.43
CA ALA A 88 -5.95 20.17 -7.93
C ALA A 88 -5.91 20.17 -9.46
N SER A 89 -5.72 18.98 -10.07
CA SER A 89 -5.82 18.75 -11.49
C SER A 89 -6.38 17.37 -11.80
N VAL A 90 -6.92 17.22 -13.01
CA VAL A 90 -7.43 15.95 -13.52
C VAL A 90 -6.91 15.76 -14.94
N TYR A 91 -6.22 14.67 -15.17
CA TYR A 91 -5.75 14.22 -16.48
C TYR A 91 -6.61 13.07 -17.00
N ASP A 92 -6.52 12.77 -18.28
CA ASP A 92 -7.01 11.48 -18.75
C ASP A 92 -6.11 10.33 -18.24
N MET A 93 -6.66 9.12 -18.24
CA MET A 93 -5.98 7.94 -17.71
C MET A 93 -4.66 7.65 -18.45
N ALA A 94 -4.60 7.86 -19.76
CA ALA A 94 -3.39 7.59 -20.55
C ALA A 94 -2.24 8.51 -20.10
N ASN A 95 -2.49 9.80 -19.99
CA ASN A 95 -1.50 10.77 -19.51
C ASN A 95 -1.08 10.49 -18.05
N GLN A 96 -2.01 10.02 -17.21
CA GLN A 96 -1.69 9.63 -15.83
C GLN A 96 -0.74 8.43 -15.80
N PHE A 97 -0.96 7.44 -16.67
CA PHE A 97 -0.05 6.31 -16.79
C PHE A 97 1.29 6.70 -17.41
N ASP A 98 1.32 7.62 -18.35
CA ASP A 98 2.57 8.17 -18.88
C ASP A 98 3.40 8.83 -17.77
N LEU A 99 2.76 9.56 -16.83
CA LEU A 99 3.43 10.10 -15.65
C LEU A 99 4.07 8.98 -14.82
N TYR A 100 3.32 7.90 -14.52
CA TYR A 100 3.82 6.78 -13.73
C TYR A 100 4.95 6.03 -14.43
N ASP A 101 4.79 5.73 -15.71
CA ASP A 101 5.77 5.00 -16.52
C ASP A 101 7.07 5.80 -16.74
N ASN A 102 7.01 7.13 -16.64
CA ASN A 102 8.18 8.00 -16.68
C ASN A 102 8.80 8.28 -15.31
N GLY A 103 8.33 7.62 -14.25
CA GLY A 103 8.91 7.73 -12.90
C GLY A 103 8.42 8.94 -12.11
N GLY A 104 7.22 9.43 -12.40
CA GLY A 104 6.60 10.56 -11.71
C GLY A 104 6.03 10.24 -10.32
N LEU A 105 6.34 9.08 -9.74
CA LEU A 105 5.99 8.72 -8.36
C LEU A 105 7.26 8.58 -7.52
N ASP A 106 7.22 9.06 -6.27
CA ASP A 106 8.29 8.89 -5.28
C ASP A 106 8.06 7.64 -4.43
N VAL A 107 6.81 7.38 -4.06
CA VAL A 107 6.42 6.21 -3.27
C VAL A 107 5.05 5.69 -3.69
N CYS A 108 4.91 4.35 -3.69
CA CYS A 108 3.60 3.72 -3.84
C CYS A 108 3.35 2.69 -2.73
N PHE A 109 2.08 2.59 -2.32
CA PHE A 109 1.60 1.64 -1.32
C PHE A 109 0.64 0.67 -1.98
N MET A 110 1.00 -0.60 -2.05
CA MET A 110 0.27 -1.60 -2.82
C MET A 110 -0.10 -2.82 -1.98
N GLY A 111 -1.21 -3.47 -2.34
CA GLY A 111 -1.57 -4.75 -1.74
C GLY A 111 -0.76 -5.93 -2.30
N ALA A 112 -0.76 -7.07 -1.58
CA ALA A 112 -0.20 -8.33 -2.07
C ALA A 112 -1.12 -9.49 -1.71
N LEU A 113 -1.25 -10.45 -2.64
CA LEU A 113 -1.91 -11.73 -2.39
C LEU A 113 -0.92 -12.79 -1.90
N GLU A 114 0.25 -12.87 -2.54
CA GLU A 114 1.33 -13.78 -2.19
C GLU A 114 2.67 -13.06 -2.36
N VAL A 115 3.65 -13.43 -1.54
CA VAL A 115 5.06 -12.99 -1.62
C VAL A 115 5.94 -14.22 -1.47
N ASP A 116 6.95 -14.40 -2.32
CA ASP A 116 7.90 -15.49 -2.17
C ASP A 116 9.20 -15.08 -1.48
N LYS A 117 10.04 -16.05 -1.17
CA LYS A 117 11.33 -15.85 -0.48
C LYS A 117 12.31 -14.94 -1.23
N GLU A 118 12.17 -14.84 -2.54
CA GLU A 118 12.95 -13.94 -3.38
C GLU A 118 12.44 -12.51 -3.33
N GLY A 119 11.18 -12.32 -2.86
CA GLY A 119 10.48 -11.05 -2.79
C GLY A 119 9.63 -10.73 -4.02
N ASN A 120 9.39 -11.71 -4.90
CA ASN A 120 8.39 -11.51 -5.95
C ASN A 120 7.00 -11.43 -5.35
N VAL A 121 6.11 -10.65 -5.98
CA VAL A 121 4.73 -10.46 -5.52
C VAL A 121 3.74 -10.91 -6.59
N ASN A 122 2.72 -11.64 -6.15
CA ASN A 122 1.49 -11.87 -6.88
C ASN A 122 0.39 -10.96 -6.29
N ALA A 123 -0.21 -10.13 -7.13
CA ALA A 123 -1.27 -9.21 -6.73
C ALA A 123 -2.62 -9.46 -7.44
N HIS A 124 -2.69 -10.39 -8.41
CA HIS A 124 -3.86 -10.50 -9.27
C HIS A 124 -4.44 -11.92 -9.41
N ARG A 125 -3.71 -12.96 -9.05
CA ARG A 125 -4.14 -14.36 -9.21
C ARG A 125 -4.39 -15.04 -7.87
N GLY A 126 -5.63 -14.94 -7.39
CA GLY A 126 -6.09 -15.60 -6.15
C GLY A 126 -6.71 -16.99 -6.41
N PRO A 127 -7.02 -17.77 -5.35
CA PRO A 127 -7.76 -19.03 -5.46
C PRO A 127 -9.16 -18.77 -6.03
N GLY A 128 -9.45 -19.33 -7.21
CA GLY A 128 -10.77 -19.22 -7.85
C GLY A 128 -11.13 -17.83 -8.39
N ALA A 129 -10.21 -16.86 -8.37
CA ALA A 129 -10.44 -15.51 -8.86
C ALA A 129 -9.26 -15.03 -9.70
N PHE A 130 -9.58 -14.44 -10.83
CA PHE A 130 -8.64 -13.69 -11.67
C PHE A 130 -9.12 -12.24 -11.73
N ALA A 131 -8.55 -11.40 -10.87
CA ALA A 131 -9.01 -10.02 -10.74
C ALA A 131 -8.41 -9.06 -11.79
N GLY A 132 -7.42 -9.52 -12.56
CA GLY A 132 -6.63 -8.63 -13.40
C GLY A 132 -5.56 -7.87 -12.60
N ILE A 133 -4.57 -7.32 -13.30
CA ILE A 133 -3.44 -6.62 -12.68
C ILE A 133 -3.70 -5.12 -12.51
N GLY A 134 -4.60 -4.55 -13.32
CA GLY A 134 -4.84 -3.10 -13.35
C GLY A 134 -3.54 -2.31 -13.59
N GLY A 135 -3.44 -1.15 -12.98
CA GLY A 135 -2.27 -0.28 -13.02
C GLY A 135 -1.07 -0.72 -12.18
N PHE A 136 -1.18 -1.82 -11.45
CA PHE A 136 -0.15 -2.27 -10.51
C PHE A 136 1.26 -2.36 -11.11
N ALA A 137 1.36 -2.88 -12.33
CA ALA A 137 2.65 -3.05 -13.00
C ALA A 137 3.30 -1.69 -13.35
N ASN A 138 2.53 -0.76 -13.88
CA ASN A 138 2.98 0.58 -14.24
C ASN A 138 3.41 1.36 -12.99
N ILE A 139 2.55 1.37 -11.96
CA ILE A 139 2.80 2.06 -10.70
C ILE A 139 4.09 1.57 -10.04
N THR A 140 4.32 0.25 -10.00
CA THR A 140 5.48 -0.32 -9.29
C THR A 140 6.76 -0.35 -10.12
N ALA A 141 6.68 -0.19 -11.45
CA ALA A 141 7.81 -0.44 -12.35
C ALA A 141 9.00 0.51 -12.13
N LYS A 142 8.74 1.80 -11.94
CA LYS A 142 9.78 2.83 -11.81
C LYS A 142 9.72 3.63 -10.51
N THR A 143 8.72 3.42 -9.67
CA THR A 143 8.61 4.11 -8.38
C THR A 143 9.79 3.76 -7.47
N PRO A 144 10.59 4.73 -7.02
CA PRO A 144 11.80 4.49 -6.23
C PRO A 144 11.54 3.74 -4.92
N THR A 145 10.41 4.04 -4.24
CA THR A 145 10.02 3.35 -3.00
C THR A 145 8.70 2.62 -3.19
N VAL A 146 8.72 1.30 -3.08
CA VAL A 146 7.52 0.45 -3.15
C VAL A 146 7.26 -0.18 -1.79
N VAL A 147 6.06 0.03 -1.25
CA VAL A 147 5.65 -0.51 0.06
C VAL A 147 4.46 -1.43 -0.12
N PHE A 148 4.68 -2.72 0.05
CA PHE A 148 3.60 -3.71 0.06
C PHE A 148 2.96 -3.79 1.44
N CYS A 149 1.64 -3.60 1.51
CA CYS A 149 0.82 -3.56 2.72
C CYS A 149 -0.17 -4.73 2.69
N PHE A 150 0.05 -5.76 3.48
CA PHE A 150 -0.78 -6.96 3.49
C PHE A 150 -0.67 -7.72 4.81
N SER A 151 -1.68 -8.51 5.18
CA SER A 151 -1.65 -9.36 6.36
C SER A 151 -0.71 -10.55 6.16
N PHE A 152 -0.07 -11.03 7.21
CA PHE A 152 0.85 -12.19 7.16
C PHE A 152 0.13 -13.47 6.75
N THR A 153 -1.06 -13.68 7.30
CA THR A 153 -1.99 -14.74 6.89
C THR A 153 -3.36 -14.15 6.56
N ALA A 154 -4.21 -14.90 5.87
CA ALA A 154 -5.56 -14.51 5.49
C ALA A 154 -6.59 -15.56 5.88
N LYS A 155 -7.88 -15.23 5.78
CA LYS A 155 -9.04 -16.06 6.16
C LYS A 155 -9.03 -16.47 7.64
N GLY A 156 -9.63 -15.63 8.47
CA GLY A 156 -9.82 -15.88 9.88
C GLY A 156 -8.67 -15.43 10.78
N LEU A 157 -7.75 -14.59 10.29
CA LEU A 157 -6.75 -13.94 11.13
C LEU A 157 -7.45 -12.99 12.12
N GLU A 158 -7.17 -13.18 13.40
CA GLU A 158 -7.64 -12.32 14.50
C GLU A 158 -6.43 -11.77 15.26
N VAL A 159 -6.39 -10.46 15.38
CA VAL A 159 -5.28 -9.72 16.00
C VAL A 159 -5.82 -8.70 16.97
N SER A 160 -5.29 -8.66 18.17
CA SER A 160 -5.49 -7.57 19.11
C SER A 160 -4.24 -6.72 19.28
N GLN A 161 -4.45 -5.49 19.73
CA GLN A 161 -3.38 -4.57 20.09
C GLN A 161 -3.74 -3.83 21.35
N LYS A 162 -2.94 -4.02 22.40
CA LYS A 162 -3.12 -3.35 23.70
C LYS A 162 -1.79 -2.72 24.14
N LYS A 163 -1.82 -1.42 24.45
CA LYS A 163 -0.62 -0.68 24.92
C LYS A 163 0.61 -0.82 24.00
N GLY A 164 0.39 -0.94 22.69
CA GLY A 164 1.48 -1.08 21.72
C GLY A 164 1.96 -2.52 21.49
N ILE A 165 1.47 -3.49 22.27
CA ILE A 165 1.76 -4.92 22.12
C ILE A 165 0.75 -5.53 21.16
N VAL A 166 1.25 -6.30 20.19
CA VAL A 166 0.46 -7.03 19.20
C VAL A 166 0.36 -8.49 19.62
N GLU A 167 -0.85 -9.04 19.63
CA GLU A 167 -1.11 -10.45 19.92
C GLU A 167 -1.87 -11.08 18.77
N ILE A 168 -1.42 -12.23 18.29
CA ILE A 168 -2.12 -13.04 17.30
C ILE A 168 -3.05 -13.99 18.04
N GLU A 169 -4.32 -13.63 18.13
CA GLU A 169 -5.32 -14.44 18.82
C GLU A 169 -5.69 -15.69 18.02
N LYS A 170 -5.69 -15.55 16.68
CA LYS A 170 -5.98 -16.66 15.77
C LYS A 170 -5.25 -16.48 14.46
N GLU A 171 -4.60 -17.53 13.99
CA GLU A 171 -3.97 -17.56 12.68
C GLU A 171 -4.97 -17.67 11.55
N GLY A 172 -4.70 -16.98 10.46
CA GLY A 172 -5.42 -17.18 9.22
C GLY A 172 -5.07 -18.52 8.56
N SER A 173 -6.03 -19.12 7.88
CA SER A 173 -5.86 -20.43 7.23
C SER A 173 -5.03 -20.38 5.94
N ILE A 174 -4.73 -19.20 5.41
CA ILE A 174 -3.96 -19.01 4.16
C ILE A 174 -2.70 -18.21 4.48
N SER A 175 -1.52 -18.84 4.30
CA SER A 175 -0.26 -18.10 4.31
C SER A 175 -0.12 -17.25 3.06
N LYS A 176 0.34 -16.02 3.22
CA LYS A 176 0.68 -15.13 2.10
C LYS A 176 2.16 -15.17 1.74
N PHE A 177 2.99 -15.67 2.63
CA PHE A 177 4.37 -15.99 2.31
C PHE A 177 4.45 -17.44 1.81
N VAL A 178 4.96 -17.60 0.59
CA VAL A 178 5.01 -18.88 -0.14
C VAL A 178 6.42 -19.16 -0.67
N ASP A 179 6.72 -20.40 -1.00
CA ASP A 179 8.00 -20.74 -1.60
C ASP A 179 8.18 -20.09 -2.98
N ARG A 180 7.10 -20.08 -3.78
CA ARG A 180 7.05 -19.46 -5.09
C ARG A 180 5.65 -18.92 -5.36
N VAL A 181 5.55 -17.67 -5.79
CA VAL A 181 4.28 -17.05 -6.18
C VAL A 181 3.67 -17.71 -7.41
N LYS A 182 2.35 -17.80 -7.45
CA LYS A 182 1.62 -18.40 -8.60
C LYS A 182 1.77 -17.60 -9.88
N SER A 183 1.95 -16.30 -9.76
CA SER A 183 2.17 -15.38 -10.88
C SER A 183 3.00 -14.20 -10.40
N ILE A 184 3.90 -13.72 -11.22
CA ILE A 184 4.75 -12.57 -10.89
C ILE A 184 4.08 -11.30 -11.40
N SER A 185 3.46 -10.53 -10.50
CA SER A 185 2.97 -9.17 -10.76
C SER A 185 4.09 -8.14 -10.58
N PHE A 186 4.98 -8.38 -9.59
CA PHE A 186 6.16 -7.57 -9.31
C PHE A 186 7.38 -8.48 -9.22
N SER A 187 8.42 -8.13 -9.97
CA SER A 187 9.67 -8.90 -10.01
C SER A 187 10.73 -8.30 -9.09
N ALA A 188 11.08 -9.04 -8.03
CA ALA A 188 12.15 -8.67 -7.11
C ALA A 188 13.50 -8.45 -7.81
N ARG A 189 13.86 -9.34 -8.75
CA ARG A 189 15.08 -9.22 -9.53
C ARG A 189 15.15 -7.90 -10.29
N ARG A 190 14.04 -7.50 -10.93
CA ARG A 190 13.97 -6.22 -11.65
C ARG A 190 14.07 -5.03 -10.71
N ALA A 191 13.37 -5.08 -9.56
CA ALA A 191 13.43 -4.04 -8.56
C ALA A 191 14.85 -3.83 -8.02
N ILE A 192 15.57 -4.92 -7.73
CA ILE A 192 16.98 -4.87 -7.29
C ILE A 192 17.86 -4.23 -8.39
N ALA A 193 17.70 -4.65 -9.65
CA ALA A 193 18.46 -4.10 -10.77
C ALA A 193 18.19 -2.59 -10.96
N ASN A 194 16.97 -2.13 -10.68
CA ASN A 194 16.58 -0.72 -10.76
C ASN A 194 16.94 0.08 -9.50
N GLY A 195 17.52 -0.52 -8.47
CA GLY A 195 17.86 0.14 -7.22
C GLY A 195 16.66 0.58 -6.38
N GLN A 196 15.48 -0.02 -6.58
CA GLN A 196 14.28 0.33 -5.84
C GLN A 196 14.38 -0.07 -4.36
N LYS A 197 13.92 0.79 -3.46
CA LYS A 197 13.67 0.45 -2.05
C LYS A 197 12.33 -0.27 -1.97
N VAL A 198 12.32 -1.54 -1.56
CA VAL A 198 11.08 -2.31 -1.43
C VAL A 198 10.90 -2.80 -0.01
N LEU A 199 9.73 -2.52 0.57
CA LEU A 199 9.32 -2.94 1.90
C LEU A 199 8.07 -3.81 1.82
N TYR A 200 8.00 -4.79 2.71
CA TYR A 200 6.84 -5.68 2.91
C TYR A 200 6.38 -5.51 4.34
N VAL A 201 5.28 -4.78 4.52
CA VAL A 201 4.74 -4.39 5.83
C VAL A 201 3.54 -5.25 6.15
N THR A 202 3.64 -5.98 7.25
CA THR A 202 2.55 -6.81 7.79
C THR A 202 2.11 -6.30 9.16
N GLU A 203 1.15 -6.97 9.78
CA GLU A 203 0.74 -6.68 11.17
C GLU A 203 1.73 -7.19 12.23
N ARG A 204 2.77 -7.93 11.83
CA ARG A 204 3.75 -8.55 12.75
C ARG A 204 5.14 -7.97 12.60
N CYS A 205 5.55 -7.69 11.38
CA CYS A 205 6.94 -7.39 11.07
C CYS A 205 7.06 -6.66 9.73
N VAL A 206 8.25 -6.16 9.46
CA VAL A 206 8.62 -5.55 8.18
C VAL A 206 9.83 -6.28 7.60
N PHE A 207 9.71 -6.65 6.33
CA PHE A 207 10.86 -7.11 5.54
C PHE A 207 11.29 -6.03 4.56
N ARG A 208 12.57 -6.07 4.19
CA ARG A 208 13.16 -5.29 3.10
C ARG A 208 13.68 -6.25 2.04
N LEU A 209 13.46 -5.89 0.78
CA LEU A 209 14.11 -6.58 -0.35
C LEU A 209 15.62 -6.31 -0.34
N THR A 210 16.40 -7.35 -0.53
CA THR A 210 17.86 -7.30 -0.69
C THR A 210 18.28 -8.19 -1.85
N PRO A 211 19.53 -8.08 -2.36
CA PRO A 211 20.05 -9.01 -3.36
C PRO A 211 20.01 -10.50 -2.95
N LYS A 212 19.89 -10.78 -1.66
CA LYS A 212 19.80 -12.13 -1.09
C LYS A 212 18.35 -12.55 -0.76
N GLY A 213 17.35 -11.80 -1.22
CA GLY A 213 15.93 -12.03 -0.91
C GLY A 213 15.42 -11.15 0.24
N LEU A 214 14.40 -11.62 0.93
CA LEU A 214 13.74 -10.88 2.00
C LEU A 214 14.62 -10.85 3.26
N LYS A 215 14.89 -9.65 3.78
CA LYS A 215 15.55 -9.43 5.07
C LYS A 215 14.55 -8.89 6.07
N LEU A 216 14.35 -9.59 7.18
CA LEU A 216 13.59 -9.09 8.33
C LEU A 216 14.33 -7.89 8.94
N ILE A 217 13.65 -6.74 9.06
CA ILE A 217 14.24 -5.51 9.58
C ILE A 217 13.53 -4.96 10.81
N GLU A 218 12.29 -5.40 11.06
CA GLU A 218 11.49 -4.92 12.19
C GLU A 218 10.53 -6.04 12.63
N VAL A 219 10.43 -6.26 13.93
CA VAL A 219 9.43 -7.14 14.58
C VAL A 219 8.68 -6.31 15.60
N TYR A 220 7.35 -6.43 15.63
CA TYR A 220 6.56 -5.62 16.56
C TYR A 220 6.54 -6.26 17.94
N PRO A 221 6.41 -5.42 18.99
CA PRO A 221 6.32 -5.94 20.36
C PRO A 221 5.14 -6.92 20.51
N GLY A 222 5.40 -8.08 21.08
CA GLY A 222 4.42 -9.15 21.31
C GLY A 222 4.45 -10.30 20.29
N ILE A 223 5.28 -10.16 19.25
CA ILE A 223 5.47 -11.19 18.21
C ILE A 223 6.73 -12.01 18.51
#